data_516a15517b89c9ec67d0f6aa871c6148
#
_entry.id   516a15517b89c9ec67d0f6aa871c6148
#
_cell.length_a   1.000
_cell.length_b   1.000
_cell.length_c   1.000
_cell.angle_alpha   90.00
_cell.angle_beta   90.00
_cell.angle_gamma   90.00
#
_symmetry.space_group_name_H-M   'P 1'
#
loop_
_entity.id
_entity.type
_entity.pdbx_description
1 polymer ?
#
loop_
_entity_poly.entity_id
_entity_poly.type
_entity_poly.pdbx_seq_one_letter_code
_entity_poly.pdbx_strand_id
1 'polypeptide(L)'
;YRIGLGGGSVSSVDTGRYSSGIELNAVQRANAEMQKRAYNVVRALCEEDTNPVVSIHDHGSAGHVNCLSELVEECGGLIDMSKLPIGDKTLSAKEIIANESQERMGLLIQEEAIEHVRKVAERERAPMYVVGETTGDHRFAFQQADGVRPFDLAVEQMFGSSPKTYMVDK
;
A
#
# COMPACT_ATOMS: atom_id res chain seq x y z
N TYR A 1 -2.18 7.32 9.09
CA TYR A 1 -2.39 8.72 8.70
C TYR A 1 -2.93 8.79 7.27
N ARG A 2 -4.06 9.46 7.08
CA ARG A 2 -4.78 9.54 5.81
C ARG A 2 -4.85 10.98 5.33
N ILE A 3 -4.55 11.22 4.06
CA ILE A 3 -4.62 12.56 3.48
C ILE A 3 -5.90 12.85 2.72
N GLY A 4 -6.69 11.86 2.40
CA GLY A 4 -7.94 12.00 1.67
C GLY A 4 -7.89 11.45 0.26
N LEU A 5 -9.01 11.63 -0.46
CA LEU A 5 -9.17 11.14 -1.83
C LEU A 5 -8.37 11.99 -2.81
N GLY A 6 -7.76 11.33 -3.75
CA GLY A 6 -6.99 11.95 -4.82
C GLY A 6 -5.50 12.11 -4.51
N GLY A 7 -5.09 12.34 -3.27
CA GLY A 7 -3.69 12.37 -2.86
C GLY A 7 -2.72 12.93 -3.91
N GLY A 8 -1.67 12.19 -4.23
CA GLY A 8 -0.68 12.59 -5.23
C GLY A 8 -1.23 12.74 -6.65
N SER A 9 -2.30 12.02 -7.00
CA SER A 9 -2.94 12.16 -8.32
C SER A 9 -3.55 13.55 -8.51
N VAL A 10 -4.12 14.14 -7.46
CA VAL A 10 -4.66 15.52 -7.51
C VAL A 10 -3.56 16.55 -7.44
N SER A 11 -2.51 16.30 -6.64
CA SER A 11 -1.36 17.21 -6.53
C SER A 11 -0.55 17.33 -7.82
N SER A 12 -0.72 16.38 -8.75
CA SER A 12 -0.05 16.36 -10.06
C SER A 12 -0.81 17.13 -11.15
N VAL A 13 -1.94 17.75 -10.85
CA VAL A 13 -2.71 18.56 -11.80
C VAL A 13 -2.63 20.05 -11.45
N ASP A 14 -3.00 20.90 -12.43
CA ASP A 14 -3.00 22.36 -12.24
C ASP A 14 -3.95 22.77 -11.10
N THR A 15 -3.48 23.70 -10.26
CA THR A 15 -4.27 24.28 -9.17
C THR A 15 -5.53 24.96 -9.70
N GLY A 16 -6.66 24.73 -9.03
CA GLY A 16 -7.96 25.27 -9.41
C GLY A 16 -8.76 24.38 -10.37
N ARG A 17 -8.23 23.21 -10.74
CA ARG A 17 -8.96 22.25 -11.60
C ARG A 17 -10.04 21.49 -10.85
N TYR A 18 -9.87 21.31 -9.56
CA TYR A 18 -10.85 20.65 -8.67
C TYR A 18 -11.42 21.63 -7.64
N SER A 19 -12.45 21.21 -6.91
CA SER A 19 -12.95 22.01 -5.79
C SER A 19 -11.87 22.16 -4.71
N SER A 20 -11.87 23.31 -4.03
CA SER A 20 -10.90 23.60 -2.97
C SER A 20 -10.85 22.55 -1.86
N GLY A 21 -11.95 21.87 -1.58
CA GLY A 21 -12.01 20.79 -0.61
C GLY A 21 -11.20 19.56 -1.06
N ILE A 22 -11.25 19.21 -2.35
CA ILE A 22 -10.47 18.10 -2.91
C ILE A 22 -8.99 18.46 -2.94
N GLU A 23 -8.66 19.67 -3.39
CA GLU A 23 -7.27 20.13 -3.45
C GLU A 23 -6.61 20.23 -2.07
N LEU A 24 -7.34 20.71 -1.05
CA LEU A 24 -6.87 20.75 0.33
C LEU A 24 -6.62 19.33 0.90
N ASN A 25 -7.46 18.38 0.56
CA ASN A 25 -7.30 16.99 1.00
C ASN A 25 -6.18 16.25 0.26
N ALA A 26 -5.77 16.74 -0.90
CA ALA A 26 -4.64 16.20 -1.66
C ALA A 26 -3.27 16.67 -1.18
N VAL A 27 -3.23 17.71 -0.33
CA VAL A 27 -1.96 18.23 0.20
C VAL A 27 -1.30 17.20 1.12
N GLN A 28 -0.09 16.82 0.79
CA GLN A 28 0.75 16.00 1.64
C GLN A 28 1.13 16.77 2.91
N ARG A 29 0.97 16.12 4.05
CA ARG A 29 1.28 16.70 5.36
C ARG A 29 2.29 15.85 6.08
N ALA A 30 3.35 16.45 6.56
CA ALA A 30 4.34 15.77 7.37
C ALA A 30 3.72 15.31 8.71
N ASN A 31 3.94 14.06 9.06
CA ASN A 31 3.70 13.53 10.39
C ASN A 31 4.97 12.84 10.88
N ALA A 32 5.86 13.65 11.46
CA ALA A 32 7.18 13.20 11.87
C ALA A 32 7.15 12.05 12.88
N GLU A 33 6.13 11.99 13.75
CA GLU A 33 5.98 10.91 14.71
C GLU A 33 5.63 9.59 14.03
N MET A 34 4.65 9.58 13.13
CA MET A 34 4.26 8.38 12.40
C MET A 34 5.39 7.89 11.49
N GLN A 35 6.05 8.80 10.80
CA GLN A 35 7.21 8.50 9.98
C GLN A 35 8.32 7.82 10.80
N LYS A 36 8.63 8.39 11.96
CA LYS A 36 9.68 7.83 12.82
C LYS A 36 9.32 6.45 13.36
N ARG A 37 8.07 6.22 13.72
CA ARG A 37 7.57 4.92 14.18
C ARG A 37 7.69 3.86 13.07
N ALA A 38 7.19 4.15 11.86
CA ALA A 38 7.31 3.25 10.71
C ALA A 38 8.78 2.98 10.36
N TYR A 39 9.61 4.03 10.30
CA TYR A 39 11.05 3.91 10.08
C TYR A 39 11.74 3.00 11.11
N ASN A 40 11.42 3.14 12.40
CA ASN A 40 12.03 2.33 13.44
C ASN A 40 11.69 0.85 13.29
N VAL A 41 10.45 0.51 12.90
CA VAL A 41 10.07 -0.88 12.63
C VAL A 41 10.89 -1.45 11.49
N VAL A 42 10.89 -0.76 10.34
CA VAL A 42 11.64 -1.22 9.15
C VAL A 42 13.12 -1.38 9.48
N ARG A 43 13.71 -0.39 10.13
CA ARG A 43 15.11 -0.42 10.52
C ARG A 43 15.42 -1.58 11.45
N ALA A 44 14.59 -1.80 12.48
CA ALA A 44 14.80 -2.90 13.43
C ALA A 44 14.81 -4.26 12.73
N LEU A 45 13.87 -4.50 11.80
CA LEU A 45 13.78 -5.74 11.05
C LEU A 45 14.96 -5.93 10.08
N CYS A 46 15.42 -4.84 9.46
CA CYS A 46 16.55 -4.88 8.52
C CYS A 46 17.92 -5.05 9.22
N GLU A 47 18.03 -4.67 10.49
CA GLU A 47 19.27 -4.78 11.29
C GLU A 47 19.39 -6.13 12.02
N GLU A 48 18.40 -7.02 11.88
CA GLU A 48 18.47 -8.38 12.45
C GLU A 48 19.39 -9.29 11.64
N ASP A 49 19.98 -10.29 12.31
CA ASP A 49 20.84 -11.29 11.65
C ASP A 49 20.07 -12.06 10.55
N THR A 50 18.78 -12.23 10.73
CA THR A 50 17.88 -12.83 9.74
C THR A 50 16.72 -11.85 9.47
N ASN A 51 16.77 -11.19 8.33
CA ASN A 51 15.72 -10.25 7.93
C ASN A 51 14.41 -11.00 7.60
N PRO A 52 13.31 -10.79 8.32
CA PRO A 52 12.04 -11.45 8.05
C PRO A 52 11.27 -10.85 6.87
N VAL A 53 11.71 -9.72 6.34
CA VAL A 53 11.04 -9.01 5.25
C VAL A 53 11.47 -9.59 3.91
N VAL A 54 10.51 -10.15 3.16
CA VAL A 54 10.72 -10.66 1.80
C VAL A 54 10.71 -9.52 0.78
N SER A 55 9.73 -8.62 0.90
CA SER A 55 9.59 -7.43 0.06
C SER A 55 8.94 -6.29 0.85
N ILE A 56 9.22 -5.07 0.45
CA ILE A 56 8.70 -3.86 1.08
C ILE A 56 8.40 -2.80 0.03
N HIS A 57 7.28 -2.10 0.19
CA HIS A 57 6.88 -0.99 -0.67
C HIS A 57 6.22 0.12 0.15
N ASP A 58 6.39 1.37 -0.27
CA ASP A 58 5.70 2.50 0.35
C ASP A 58 4.25 2.63 -0.14
N HIS A 59 3.41 3.24 0.69
CA HIS A 59 2.04 3.61 0.32
C HIS A 59 2.02 5.02 -0.27
N GLY A 60 2.28 5.10 -1.57
CA GLY A 60 2.24 6.35 -2.32
C GLY A 60 0.96 6.52 -3.13
N SER A 61 1.13 7.03 -4.34
CA SER A 61 0.05 7.27 -5.31
C SER A 61 -0.72 5.99 -5.63
N ALA A 62 -2.02 6.13 -5.85
CA ALA A 62 -2.98 5.03 -6.01
C ALA A 62 -3.17 4.11 -4.78
N GLY A 63 -2.61 4.47 -3.63
CA GLY A 63 -2.92 3.86 -2.35
C GLY A 63 -2.63 2.37 -2.23
N HIS A 64 -3.60 1.63 -1.67
CA HIS A 64 -3.45 0.20 -1.42
C HIS A 64 -3.25 -0.63 -2.69
N VAL A 65 -3.92 -0.25 -3.79
CA VAL A 65 -3.83 -1.05 -5.02
C VAL A 65 -2.42 -1.05 -5.57
N ASN A 66 -1.73 0.08 -5.58
CA ASN A 66 -0.36 0.15 -6.08
C ASN A 66 0.60 -0.57 -5.14
N CYS A 67 0.66 -0.14 -3.90
CA CYS A 67 1.60 -0.68 -2.91
C CYS A 67 1.49 -2.21 -2.77
N LEU A 68 0.28 -2.74 -2.60
CA LEU A 68 0.09 -4.16 -2.32
C LEU A 68 0.22 -5.04 -3.57
N SER A 69 -0.12 -4.52 -4.75
CA SER A 69 0.09 -5.28 -5.99
C SER A 69 1.56 -5.44 -6.35
N GLU A 70 2.36 -4.40 -6.15
CA GLU A 70 3.81 -4.46 -6.41
C GLU A 70 4.52 -5.46 -5.50
N LEU A 71 4.05 -5.64 -4.25
CA LEU A 71 4.59 -6.65 -3.34
C LEU A 71 4.40 -8.09 -3.83
N VAL A 72 3.36 -8.35 -4.63
CA VAL A 72 2.95 -9.69 -5.07
C VAL A 72 2.96 -9.83 -6.59
N GLU A 73 3.69 -8.98 -7.28
CA GLU A 73 3.77 -8.94 -8.75
C GLU A 73 4.10 -10.30 -9.36
N GLU A 74 4.97 -11.07 -8.72
CA GLU A 74 5.41 -12.37 -9.26
C GLU A 74 4.47 -13.54 -8.94
N CYS A 75 3.55 -13.39 -7.99
CA CYS A 75 2.76 -14.52 -7.50
C CYS A 75 1.26 -14.27 -7.42
N GLY A 76 0.84 -13.02 -7.37
CA GLY A 76 -0.55 -12.67 -7.07
C GLY A 76 -0.86 -12.67 -5.57
N GLY A 77 -2.00 -12.10 -5.21
CA GLY A 77 -2.42 -11.97 -3.82
C GLY A 77 -3.88 -11.63 -3.65
N LEU A 78 -4.40 -11.97 -2.49
CA LEU A 78 -5.76 -11.66 -2.06
C LEU A 78 -5.76 -10.78 -0.83
N ILE A 79 -6.37 -9.61 -0.94
CA ILE A 79 -6.50 -8.65 0.15
C ILE A 79 -7.91 -8.70 0.72
N ASP A 80 -8.01 -8.97 2.02
CA ASP A 80 -9.25 -8.90 2.78
C ASP A 80 -9.53 -7.45 3.20
N MET A 81 -10.48 -6.81 2.53
CA MET A 81 -10.83 -5.42 2.79
C MET A 81 -11.35 -5.17 4.21
N SER A 82 -11.90 -6.18 4.87
CA SER A 82 -12.38 -6.07 6.25
C SER A 82 -11.25 -5.86 7.26
N LYS A 83 -10.03 -6.23 6.89
CA LYS A 83 -8.83 -6.08 7.72
C LYS A 83 -8.08 -4.75 7.48
N LEU A 84 -8.49 -3.97 6.47
CA LEU A 84 -7.91 -2.66 6.24
C LEU A 84 -8.37 -1.66 7.31
N PRO A 85 -7.46 -0.89 7.90
CA PRO A 85 -7.83 0.12 8.89
C PRO A 85 -8.50 1.32 8.20
N ILE A 86 -9.82 1.44 8.37
CA ILE A 86 -10.63 2.48 7.73
C ILE A 86 -11.13 3.46 8.79
N GLY A 87 -10.72 4.72 8.66
CA GLY A 87 -11.16 5.80 9.55
C GLY A 87 -12.54 6.37 9.22
N ASP A 88 -12.92 6.36 7.95
CA ASP A 88 -14.20 6.86 7.45
C ASP A 88 -15.00 5.72 6.81
N LYS A 89 -16.05 5.30 7.50
CA LYS A 89 -16.91 4.18 7.07
C LYS A 89 -17.85 4.51 5.91
N THR A 90 -17.91 5.77 5.48
CA THR A 90 -18.73 6.21 4.36
C THR A 90 -18.05 6.02 3.00
N LEU A 91 -16.76 5.68 3.01
CA LEU A 91 -16.01 5.44 1.78
C LEU A 91 -16.49 4.19 1.04
N SER A 92 -16.63 4.32 -0.27
CA SER A 92 -16.87 3.19 -1.16
C SER A 92 -15.62 2.30 -1.26
N ALA A 93 -15.80 1.07 -1.74
CA ALA A 93 -14.69 0.14 -1.96
C ALA A 93 -13.60 0.75 -2.86
N LYS A 94 -13.98 1.43 -3.95
CA LYS A 94 -13.06 2.12 -4.86
C LYS A 94 -12.22 3.18 -4.13
N GLU A 95 -12.86 3.97 -3.29
CA GLU A 95 -12.19 5.01 -2.52
C GLU A 95 -11.23 4.43 -1.49
N ILE A 96 -11.58 3.33 -0.85
CA ILE A 96 -10.69 2.62 0.09
C ILE A 96 -9.47 2.08 -0.63
N ILE A 97 -9.66 1.41 -1.76
CA ILE A 97 -8.59 0.75 -2.53
C ILE A 97 -7.57 1.77 -3.06
N ALA A 98 -8.05 2.92 -3.55
CA ALA A 98 -7.20 3.92 -4.20
C ALA A 98 -6.74 5.07 -3.28
N ASN A 99 -7.19 5.11 -2.02
CA ASN A 99 -6.89 6.21 -1.13
C ASN A 99 -5.45 6.14 -0.59
N GLU A 100 -4.69 7.17 -0.82
CA GLU A 100 -3.36 7.31 -0.24
C GLU A 100 -3.42 7.41 1.28
N SER A 101 -2.45 6.80 1.95
CA SER A 101 -2.26 6.88 3.39
C SER A 101 -0.79 7.08 3.67
N GLN A 102 -0.42 8.31 4.02
CA GLN A 102 0.97 8.68 4.30
C GLN A 102 1.53 7.92 5.51
N GLU A 103 2.84 7.82 5.56
CA GLU A 103 3.62 7.21 6.64
C GLU A 103 3.25 5.73 6.86
N ARG A 104 2.89 5.04 5.78
CA ARG A 104 2.54 3.62 5.79
C ARG A 104 3.46 2.84 4.86
N MET A 105 3.81 1.63 5.26
CA MET A 105 4.61 0.70 4.48
C MET A 105 3.84 -0.60 4.30
N GLY A 106 3.87 -1.16 3.10
CA GLY A 106 3.47 -2.53 2.82
C GLY A 106 4.67 -3.46 2.99
N LEU A 107 4.47 -4.61 3.62
CA LEU A 107 5.50 -5.63 3.77
C LEU A 107 4.95 -6.98 3.35
N LEU A 108 5.75 -7.75 2.63
CA LEU A 108 5.57 -9.16 2.44
C LEU A 108 6.53 -9.90 3.38
N ILE A 109 5.99 -10.75 4.24
CA ILE A 109 6.77 -11.51 5.23
C ILE A 109 6.33 -12.97 5.24
N GLN A 110 7.18 -13.85 5.74
CA GLN A 110 6.80 -15.23 5.98
C GLN A 110 5.80 -15.34 7.12
N GLU A 111 4.91 -16.32 7.07
CA GLU A 111 3.85 -16.52 8.08
C GLU A 111 4.44 -16.68 9.49
N GLU A 112 5.53 -17.42 9.61
CA GLU A 112 6.22 -17.68 10.88
C GLU A 112 6.79 -16.41 11.51
N ALA A 113 7.04 -15.37 10.72
CA ALA A 113 7.58 -14.09 11.19
C ALA A 113 6.50 -13.12 11.69
N ILE A 114 5.20 -13.38 11.47
CA ILE A 114 4.11 -12.45 11.79
C ILE A 114 4.16 -11.99 13.25
N GLU A 115 4.28 -12.92 14.19
CA GLU A 115 4.29 -12.59 15.62
C GLU A 115 5.55 -11.84 16.06
N HIS A 116 6.68 -12.13 15.44
CA HIS A 116 7.90 -11.39 15.68
C HIS A 116 7.78 -9.94 15.19
N VAL A 117 7.36 -9.74 13.93
CA VAL A 117 7.15 -8.41 13.36
C VAL A 117 6.11 -7.62 14.16
N ARG A 118 5.04 -8.29 14.63
CA ARG A 118 4.02 -7.66 15.50
C ARG A 118 4.64 -7.10 16.79
N LYS A 119 5.48 -7.87 17.47
CA LYS A 119 6.17 -7.42 18.69
C LYS A 119 7.08 -6.23 18.45
N VAL A 120 7.80 -6.21 17.31
CA VAL A 120 8.63 -5.06 16.93
C VAL A 120 7.75 -3.84 16.66
N ALA A 121 6.64 -4.00 15.92
CA ALA A 121 5.70 -2.93 15.63
C ALA A 121 5.06 -2.35 16.90
N GLU A 122 4.65 -3.19 17.84
CA GLU A 122 4.11 -2.78 19.14
C GLU A 122 5.14 -2.00 19.98
N ARG A 123 6.38 -2.48 20.04
CA ARG A 123 7.48 -1.78 20.73
C ARG A 123 7.67 -0.37 20.19
N GLU A 124 7.63 -0.21 18.88
CA GLU A 124 7.79 1.09 18.19
C GLU A 124 6.48 1.89 18.11
N ARG A 125 5.38 1.37 18.66
CA ARG A 125 4.03 1.97 18.61
C ARG A 125 3.54 2.24 17.19
N ALA A 126 3.94 1.43 16.24
CA ALA A 126 3.50 1.46 14.85
C ALA A 126 2.41 0.40 14.66
N PRO A 127 1.15 0.78 14.40
CA PRO A 127 0.09 -0.19 14.16
C PRO A 127 0.39 -1.11 12.98
N MET A 128 0.24 -2.42 13.17
CA MET A 128 0.43 -3.44 12.16
C MET A 128 -0.88 -4.18 11.87
N TYR A 129 -1.14 -4.44 10.59
CA TYR A 129 -2.33 -5.16 10.13
C TYR A 129 -1.91 -6.24 9.12
N VAL A 130 -2.34 -7.47 9.33
CA VAL A 130 -2.22 -8.55 8.34
C VAL A 130 -3.46 -8.49 7.46
N VAL A 131 -3.32 -7.98 6.25
CA VAL A 131 -4.44 -7.61 5.39
C VAL A 131 -4.70 -8.57 4.25
N GLY A 132 -3.80 -9.51 4.01
CA GLY A 132 -3.94 -10.46 2.89
C GLY A 132 -2.83 -11.49 2.87
N GLU A 133 -2.85 -12.29 1.83
CA GLU A 133 -1.90 -13.40 1.59
C GLU A 133 -1.57 -13.52 0.10
N THR A 134 -0.44 -14.14 -0.22
CA THR A 134 -0.08 -14.51 -1.59
C THR A 134 -0.88 -15.73 -2.03
N THR A 135 -1.30 -15.77 -3.29
CA THR A 135 -2.16 -16.86 -3.81
C THR A 135 -1.44 -17.80 -4.78
N GLY A 136 -0.38 -17.33 -5.44
CA GLY A 136 0.33 -18.13 -6.46
C GLY A 136 -0.44 -18.30 -7.77
N ASP A 137 -1.58 -17.65 -7.93
CA ASP A 137 -2.44 -17.76 -9.13
C ASP A 137 -2.24 -16.64 -10.14
N HIS A 138 -1.26 -15.75 -9.88
CA HIS A 138 -0.96 -14.56 -10.69
C HIS A 138 -2.15 -13.60 -10.86
N ARG A 139 -3.04 -13.56 -9.87
CA ARG A 139 -4.13 -12.59 -9.81
C ARG A 139 -3.97 -11.73 -8.56
N PHE A 140 -4.34 -10.47 -8.68
CA PHE A 140 -4.40 -9.56 -7.54
C PHE A 140 -5.84 -9.10 -7.33
N ALA A 141 -6.37 -9.34 -6.13
CA ALA A 141 -7.75 -9.05 -5.83
C ALA A 141 -7.94 -8.42 -4.44
N PHE A 142 -8.96 -7.56 -4.35
CA PHE A 142 -9.53 -7.10 -3.09
C PHE A 142 -10.89 -7.78 -2.89
N GLN A 143 -11.12 -8.36 -1.71
CA GLN A 143 -12.36 -9.04 -1.38
C GLN A 143 -13.03 -8.40 -0.17
N GLN A 144 -14.32 -8.11 -0.30
CA GLN A 144 -15.17 -7.65 0.78
C GLN A 144 -15.63 -8.81 1.67
N ALA A 145 -16.17 -8.51 2.85
CA ALA A 145 -16.66 -9.51 3.79
C ALA A 145 -17.80 -10.39 3.25
N ASP A 146 -18.56 -9.88 2.27
CA ASP A 146 -19.62 -10.61 1.57
C ASP A 146 -19.12 -11.47 0.40
N GLY A 147 -17.80 -11.50 0.18
CA GLY A 147 -17.16 -12.24 -0.91
C GLY A 147 -17.09 -11.51 -2.24
N VAL A 148 -17.71 -10.33 -2.35
CA VAL A 148 -17.62 -9.50 -3.57
C VAL A 148 -16.18 -9.02 -3.76
N ARG A 149 -15.70 -9.08 -4.98
CA ARG A 149 -14.37 -8.60 -5.38
C ARG A 149 -14.50 -7.35 -6.24
N PRO A 150 -14.43 -6.15 -5.66
CA PRO A 150 -14.52 -4.89 -6.40
C PRO A 150 -13.30 -4.63 -7.29
N PHE A 151 -12.21 -5.34 -7.05
CA PHE A 151 -11.01 -5.36 -7.87
C PHE A 151 -10.48 -6.79 -7.96
N ASP A 152 -10.29 -7.31 -9.18
CA ASP A 152 -9.75 -8.63 -9.44
C ASP A 152 -9.17 -8.67 -10.87
N LEU A 153 -7.86 -8.54 -10.99
CA LEU A 153 -7.15 -8.51 -12.27
C LEU A 153 -5.99 -9.51 -12.29
N ALA A 154 -5.67 -10.01 -13.47
CA ALA A 154 -4.41 -10.71 -13.65
C ALA A 154 -3.24 -9.72 -13.50
N VAL A 155 -2.19 -10.13 -12.82
CA VAL A 155 -0.99 -9.31 -12.58
C VAL A 155 -0.39 -8.79 -13.89
N GLU A 156 -0.37 -9.61 -14.94
CA GLU A 156 0.09 -9.22 -16.27
C GLU A 156 -0.70 -8.02 -16.85
N GLN A 157 -1.99 -7.91 -16.53
CA GLN A 157 -2.81 -6.77 -17.00
C GLN A 157 -2.48 -5.47 -16.26
N MET A 158 -1.94 -5.58 -15.06
CA MET A 158 -1.57 -4.42 -14.23
C MET A 158 -0.19 -3.88 -14.59
N PHE A 159 0.78 -4.76 -14.70
CA PHE A 159 2.19 -4.37 -14.88
C PHE A 159 2.63 -4.47 -16.34
N GLY A 160 2.11 -5.42 -17.11
CA GLY A 160 2.38 -5.60 -18.53
C GLY A 160 3.87 -5.72 -18.85
N SER A 161 4.20 -5.49 -20.11
CA SER A 161 5.58 -5.31 -20.55
C SER A 161 5.69 -3.98 -21.29
N SER A 162 6.42 -3.03 -20.72
CA SER A 162 6.72 -1.79 -21.43
C SER A 162 7.53 -2.08 -22.71
N PRO A 163 7.24 -1.41 -23.83
CA PRO A 163 8.04 -1.53 -25.04
C PRO A 163 9.51 -1.21 -24.73
N LYS A 164 10.41 -2.06 -25.23
CA LYS A 164 11.86 -1.80 -25.07
C LYS A 164 12.24 -0.53 -25.80
N THR A 165 12.82 0.41 -25.10
CA THR A 165 13.43 1.62 -25.69
C THR A 165 14.90 1.34 -25.95
N TYR A 166 15.31 1.44 -27.20
CA TYR A 166 16.72 1.34 -27.58
C TYR A 166 17.30 2.75 -27.69
N MET A 167 18.23 3.07 -26.80
CA MET A 167 19.04 4.29 -26.92
C MET A 167 20.31 3.96 -27.69
N VAL A 168 20.53 4.66 -28.81
CA VAL A 168 21.74 4.54 -29.64
C VAL A 168 22.50 5.85 -29.51
N ASP A 169 23.67 5.79 -28.90
CA ASP A 169 24.63 6.90 -28.90
C ASP A 169 25.15 7.13 -30.33
N LYS A 170 25.24 8.39 -30.74
CA LYS A 170 25.84 8.82 -31.99
C LYS A 170 27.27 9.29 -31.74
#